data_3ba9e073445e4f87cb4ba1474e1ed840
#
_entry.id   3ba9e073445e4f87cb4ba1474e1ed840
#
_cell.length_a   1.000
_cell.length_b   1.000
_cell.length_c   1.000
_cell.angle_alpha   90.00
_cell.angle_beta   90.00
_cell.angle_gamma   90.00
#
_symmetry.space_group_name_H-M   'P 1'
#
loop_
_entity.id
_entity.type
_entity.pdbx_description
1 polymer ?
#
loop_
_entity_poly.entity_id
_entity_poly.type
_entity_poly.pdbx_seq_one_letter_code
_entity_poly.pdbx_strand_id
1 'polypeptide(L)'
;IYDYGFEGLRHSIEELQRVGIQTFGAGRNLEEVYQPCLVEHSGIKIGLISVGEAQFGVVKDDFDSTNGYALALSQKIGKLIQSLKNSCDQVIILSHAGLEMESLPLPEWRSLYKSYIDWGADLVIGSHPHVIQGKETYQGKTIYYSLGNFFFNSSNTSEAWTTSMGIECEVSP
;
A
#
# COMPACT_ATOMS: atom_id res chain seq x y z
N ILE A 1 -5.67 7.87 8.54
CA ILE A 1 -6.72 6.83 8.63
C ILE A 1 -7.57 7.03 9.88
N TYR A 2 -6.99 7.47 10.98
CA TYR A 2 -7.71 7.66 12.25
C TYR A 2 -8.07 9.11 12.56
N ASP A 3 -8.10 10.01 11.58
CA ASP A 3 -8.44 11.43 11.79
C ASP A 3 -9.83 11.59 12.40
N TYR A 4 -10.74 10.68 12.09
CA TYR A 4 -12.10 10.60 12.65
C TYR A 4 -12.33 9.33 13.47
N GLY A 5 -11.26 8.71 13.96
CA GLY A 5 -11.33 7.48 14.75
C GLY A 5 -11.81 6.26 13.96
N PHE A 6 -12.07 5.19 14.70
CA PHE A 6 -12.51 3.93 14.11
C PHE A 6 -13.87 4.03 13.42
N GLU A 7 -14.80 4.79 13.99
CA GLU A 7 -16.11 5.00 13.38
C GLU A 7 -16.01 5.69 12.01
N GLY A 8 -15.08 6.64 11.85
CA GLY A 8 -14.80 7.26 10.57
C GLY A 8 -14.25 6.28 9.54
N LEU A 9 -13.32 5.40 9.95
CA LEU A 9 -12.80 4.34 9.09
C LEU A 9 -13.92 3.38 8.66
N ARG A 10 -14.71 2.88 9.61
CA ARG A 10 -15.83 1.98 9.35
C ARG A 10 -16.84 2.59 8.37
N HIS A 11 -17.24 3.83 8.64
CA HIS A 11 -18.18 4.56 7.77
C HIS A 11 -17.61 4.75 6.35
N SER A 12 -16.33 5.08 6.22
CA SER A 12 -15.69 5.21 4.91
C SER A 12 -15.70 3.89 4.12
N ILE A 13 -15.41 2.77 4.78
CA ILE A 13 -15.46 1.44 4.15
C ILE A 13 -16.89 1.13 3.67
N GLU A 14 -17.89 1.34 4.54
CA GLU A 14 -19.29 1.07 4.23
C GLU A 14 -19.80 1.91 3.06
N GLU A 15 -19.48 3.21 3.02
CA GLU A 15 -19.90 4.10 1.95
C GLU A 15 -19.25 3.75 0.59
N LEU A 16 -17.98 3.40 0.59
CA LEU A 16 -17.30 2.94 -0.62
C LEU A 16 -17.90 1.63 -1.14
N GLN A 17 -18.13 0.67 -0.25
CA GLN A 17 -18.75 -0.61 -0.60
C GLN A 17 -20.19 -0.43 -1.10
N ARG A 18 -20.97 0.52 -0.54
CA ARG A 18 -22.33 0.83 -0.96
C ARG A 18 -22.41 1.28 -2.41
N VAL A 19 -21.37 1.95 -2.92
CA VAL A 19 -21.28 2.38 -4.33
C VAL A 19 -20.50 1.42 -5.22
N GLY A 20 -20.20 0.22 -4.73
CA GLY A 20 -19.53 -0.84 -5.49
C GLY A 20 -18.01 -0.70 -5.59
N ILE A 21 -17.39 0.16 -4.76
CA ILE A 21 -15.93 0.29 -4.70
C ILE A 21 -15.39 -0.75 -3.72
N GLN A 22 -14.47 -1.58 -4.20
CA GLN A 22 -13.78 -2.56 -3.37
C GLN A 22 -12.72 -1.88 -2.50
N THR A 23 -12.71 -2.21 -1.21
CA THR A 23 -11.73 -1.71 -0.23
C THR A 23 -10.85 -2.85 0.26
N PHE A 24 -9.58 -2.57 0.54
CA PHE A 24 -8.63 -3.55 1.07
C PHE A 24 -7.49 -2.87 1.84
N GLY A 25 -6.80 -3.63 2.68
CA GLY A 25 -5.70 -3.11 3.51
C GLY A 25 -6.17 -2.42 4.79
N ALA A 26 -7.48 -2.28 4.99
CA ALA A 26 -8.10 -1.78 6.20
C ALA A 26 -9.41 -2.53 6.46
N GLY A 27 -9.81 -2.67 7.72
CA GLY A 27 -10.98 -3.46 8.05
C GLY A 27 -11.38 -3.40 9.52
N ARG A 28 -12.42 -4.14 9.85
CA ARG A 28 -13.04 -4.22 11.19
C ARG A 28 -12.40 -5.28 12.08
N ASN A 29 -11.58 -6.15 11.49
CA ASN A 29 -10.86 -7.22 12.17
C ASN A 29 -9.59 -7.58 11.39
N LEU A 30 -8.72 -8.41 11.96
CA LEU A 30 -7.45 -8.79 11.34
C LEU A 30 -7.62 -9.55 10.02
N GLU A 31 -8.67 -10.32 9.86
CA GLU A 31 -8.94 -11.05 8.62
C GLU A 31 -9.22 -10.07 7.48
N GLU A 32 -10.13 -9.10 7.69
CA GLU A 32 -10.43 -8.07 6.70
C GLU A 32 -9.22 -7.18 6.40
N VAL A 33 -8.43 -6.81 7.42
CA VAL A 33 -7.25 -5.95 7.30
C VAL A 33 -6.19 -6.57 6.38
N TYR A 34 -5.97 -7.88 6.47
CA TYR A 34 -4.98 -8.58 5.65
C TYR A 34 -5.58 -9.30 4.44
N GLN A 35 -6.86 -9.09 4.16
CA GLN A 35 -7.48 -9.63 2.96
C GLN A 35 -6.96 -8.90 1.72
N PRO A 36 -6.35 -9.61 0.75
CA PRO A 36 -5.88 -8.98 -0.49
C PRO A 36 -7.06 -8.67 -1.41
N CYS A 37 -6.88 -7.69 -2.27
CA CYS A 37 -7.79 -7.47 -3.39
C CYS A 37 -7.33 -8.34 -4.57
N LEU A 38 -8.22 -9.14 -5.11
CA LEU A 38 -7.96 -9.97 -6.28
C LEU A 38 -8.65 -9.38 -7.49
N VAL A 39 -7.88 -9.14 -8.54
CA VAL A 39 -8.36 -8.66 -9.83
C VAL A 39 -8.04 -9.70 -10.88
N GLU A 40 -9.03 -10.06 -11.69
CA GLU A 40 -8.84 -10.93 -12.83
C GLU A 40 -9.33 -10.23 -14.10
N HIS A 41 -8.46 -10.13 -15.09
CA HIS A 41 -8.80 -9.57 -16.39
C HIS A 41 -8.07 -10.34 -17.50
N SER A 42 -8.81 -10.75 -18.52
CA SER A 42 -8.27 -11.47 -19.69
C SER A 42 -7.42 -12.71 -19.31
N GLY A 43 -7.82 -13.41 -18.24
CA GLY A 43 -7.13 -14.61 -17.76
C GLY A 43 -5.88 -14.33 -16.91
N ILE A 44 -5.52 -13.08 -16.67
CA ILE A 44 -4.43 -12.66 -15.78
C ILE A 44 -4.99 -12.35 -14.40
N LYS A 45 -4.40 -12.94 -13.37
CA LYS A 45 -4.77 -12.74 -11.97
C LYS A 45 -3.74 -11.88 -11.25
N ILE A 46 -4.21 -10.79 -10.65
CA ILE A 46 -3.37 -9.85 -9.91
C ILE A 46 -3.83 -9.82 -8.45
N GLY A 47 -2.90 -10.07 -7.53
CA GLY A 47 -3.11 -9.89 -6.10
C GLY A 47 -2.57 -8.53 -5.65
N LEU A 48 -3.44 -7.71 -5.06
CA LEU A 48 -3.07 -6.41 -4.52
C LEU A 48 -3.06 -6.47 -3.00
N ILE A 49 -1.99 -6.00 -2.38
CA ILE A 49 -1.87 -5.84 -0.92
C ILE A 49 -1.62 -4.36 -0.63
N SER A 50 -2.38 -3.78 0.29
CA SER A 50 -2.14 -2.41 0.76
C SER A 50 -1.66 -2.44 2.21
N VAL A 51 -0.62 -1.66 2.51
CA VAL A 51 0.00 -1.58 3.83
C VAL A 51 0.30 -0.14 4.20
N GLY A 52 0.34 0.17 5.49
CA GLY A 52 0.73 1.46 6.01
C GLY A 52 1.78 1.35 7.12
N GLU A 53 2.55 2.41 7.32
CA GLU A 53 3.46 2.47 8.46
C GLU A 53 2.68 2.70 9.76
N ALA A 54 3.31 2.38 10.89
CA ALA A 54 2.76 2.57 12.22
C ALA A 54 2.80 4.05 12.62
N GLN A 55 1.81 4.84 12.21
CA GLN A 55 1.63 6.23 12.62
C GLN A 55 0.30 6.42 13.36
N PHE A 56 0.26 7.37 14.27
CA PHE A 56 -0.94 7.96 14.89
C PHE A 56 -2.15 7.02 15.11
N GLY A 57 -2.09 6.22 16.14
CA GLY A 57 -3.25 5.42 16.58
C GLY A 57 -3.42 4.07 15.89
N VAL A 58 -2.38 3.58 15.26
CA VAL A 58 -2.34 2.28 14.61
C VAL A 58 -2.58 1.16 15.60
N VAL A 59 -3.40 0.25 15.16
CA VAL A 59 -3.59 -1.04 15.80
C VAL A 59 -2.30 -1.84 15.75
N LYS A 60 -1.77 -2.19 16.90
CA LYS A 60 -0.63 -3.10 17.00
C LYS A 60 -1.05 -4.51 16.61
N ASP A 61 -0.28 -5.16 15.77
CA ASP A 61 -0.49 -6.54 15.29
C ASP A 61 -0.72 -7.59 16.40
N ASP A 62 -0.28 -7.30 17.62
CA ASP A 62 -0.25 -8.25 18.74
C ASP A 62 -1.40 -8.08 19.73
N PHE A 63 -2.31 -7.14 19.48
CA PHE A 63 -3.42 -6.90 20.36
C PHE A 63 -4.75 -7.20 19.69
N ASP A 64 -5.63 -7.71 20.49
CA ASP A 64 -7.05 -8.01 20.32
C ASP A 64 -7.89 -6.82 19.78
N SER A 65 -7.30 -6.03 18.92
CA SER A 65 -7.93 -4.89 18.32
C SER A 65 -8.59 -5.30 17.02
N THR A 66 -9.83 -5.15 17.07
CA THR A 66 -10.80 -5.63 16.11
C THR A 66 -10.89 -4.76 14.86
N ASN A 67 -9.93 -3.85 14.61
CA ASN A 67 -10.05 -2.91 13.51
C ASN A 67 -8.74 -2.16 13.23
N GLY A 68 -8.53 -1.75 12.01
CA GLY A 68 -7.35 -1.00 11.64
C GLY A 68 -6.94 -1.15 10.18
N TYR A 69 -5.65 -1.09 9.93
CA TYR A 69 -5.05 -1.32 8.63
C TYR A 69 -3.82 -2.20 8.72
N ALA A 70 -3.43 -2.81 7.60
CA ALA A 70 -2.30 -3.71 7.52
C ALA A 70 -0.98 -2.96 7.75
N LEU A 71 -0.18 -3.42 8.72
CA LEU A 71 1.11 -2.82 9.04
C LEU A 71 2.19 -3.26 8.05
N ALA A 72 2.91 -2.29 7.51
CA ALA A 72 3.98 -2.51 6.53
C ALA A 72 5.09 -3.44 7.07
N LEU A 73 5.42 -3.34 8.36
CA LEU A 73 6.45 -4.16 9.01
C LEU A 73 5.95 -5.51 9.53
N SER A 74 4.67 -5.85 9.31
CA SER A 74 4.11 -7.12 9.80
C SER A 74 4.70 -8.33 9.07
N GLN A 75 5.13 -9.33 9.83
CA GLN A 75 5.58 -10.61 9.27
C GLN A 75 4.47 -11.36 8.49
N LYS A 76 3.20 -11.00 8.72
CA LYS A 76 2.06 -11.55 7.97
C LYS A 76 2.12 -11.19 6.49
N ILE A 77 2.69 -10.02 6.14
CA ILE A 77 2.82 -9.57 4.74
C ILE A 77 3.66 -10.54 3.92
N GLY A 78 4.80 -10.98 4.43
CA GLY A 78 5.64 -11.97 3.72
C GLY A 78 4.90 -13.28 3.43
N LYS A 79 4.16 -13.81 4.40
CA LYS A 79 3.34 -15.01 4.21
C LYS A 79 2.22 -14.78 3.21
N LEU A 80 1.60 -13.63 3.24
CA LEU A 80 0.52 -13.26 2.31
C LEU A 80 1.04 -13.15 0.87
N ILE A 81 2.18 -12.47 0.66
CA ILE A 81 2.84 -12.40 -0.65
C ILE A 81 3.13 -13.80 -1.19
N GLN A 82 3.76 -14.66 -0.39
CA GLN A 82 4.08 -16.04 -0.78
C GLN A 82 2.82 -16.85 -1.11
N SER A 83 1.75 -16.67 -0.36
CA SER A 83 0.47 -17.33 -0.64
C SER A 83 -0.12 -16.88 -1.98
N LEU A 84 -0.11 -15.57 -2.25
CA LEU A 84 -0.64 -15.02 -3.50
C LEU A 84 0.17 -15.46 -4.73
N LYS A 85 1.50 -15.60 -4.60
CA LYS A 85 2.35 -16.11 -5.70
C LYS A 85 1.98 -17.52 -6.17
N ASN A 86 1.29 -18.30 -5.35
CA ASN A 86 0.80 -19.62 -5.74
C ASN A 86 -0.52 -19.56 -6.54
N SER A 87 -1.20 -18.43 -6.57
CA SER A 87 -2.55 -18.29 -7.13
C SER A 87 -2.75 -17.09 -8.05
N CYS A 88 -1.78 -16.17 -8.09
CA CYS A 88 -1.80 -14.97 -8.91
C CYS A 88 -0.57 -14.93 -9.82
N ASP A 89 -0.75 -14.38 -11.02
CA ASP A 89 0.33 -14.16 -11.98
C ASP A 89 1.23 -12.99 -11.53
N GLN A 90 0.62 -11.97 -10.91
CA GLN A 90 1.32 -10.80 -10.39
C GLN A 90 0.87 -10.49 -8.96
N VAL A 91 1.82 -10.05 -8.13
CA VAL A 91 1.56 -9.55 -6.76
C VAL A 91 2.10 -8.14 -6.65
N ILE A 92 1.23 -7.19 -6.35
CA ILE A 92 1.57 -5.76 -6.26
C ILE A 92 1.33 -5.27 -4.84
N ILE A 93 2.32 -4.58 -4.28
CA ILE A 93 2.23 -3.95 -2.96
C ILE A 93 2.00 -2.45 -3.12
N LEU A 94 0.96 -1.94 -2.48
CA LEU A 94 0.70 -0.52 -2.30
C LEU A 94 1.09 -0.14 -0.88
N SER A 95 2.11 0.68 -0.71
CA SER A 95 2.65 1.03 0.61
C SER A 95 2.49 2.52 0.90
N HIS A 96 1.86 2.84 2.03
CA HIS A 96 1.73 4.21 2.52
C HIS A 96 2.68 4.42 3.69
N ALA A 97 3.92 4.83 3.38
CA ALA A 97 5.01 4.89 4.36
C ALA A 97 6.15 5.80 3.91
N GLY A 98 6.93 6.29 4.85
CA GLY A 98 8.10 7.11 4.61
C GLY A 98 8.10 8.41 5.42
N LEU A 99 9.01 9.30 5.12
CA LEU A 99 9.10 10.61 5.77
C LEU A 99 8.56 11.68 4.83
N GLU A 100 7.64 12.50 5.34
CA GLU A 100 7.03 13.60 4.59
C GLU A 100 8.08 14.58 4.09
N MET A 101 7.90 15.05 2.86
CA MET A 101 8.73 16.05 2.16
C MET A 101 10.18 15.62 1.90
N GLU A 102 10.56 14.38 2.21
CA GLU A 102 11.87 13.85 1.85
C GLU A 102 11.86 13.31 0.41
N SER A 103 12.83 13.77 -0.39
CA SER A 103 12.93 13.38 -1.81
C SER A 103 13.60 12.02 -2.04
N LEU A 104 14.20 11.45 -1.01
CA LEU A 104 14.83 10.12 -1.05
C LEU A 104 14.21 9.20 -0.01
N PRO A 105 14.01 7.92 -0.35
CA PRO A 105 13.52 6.95 0.62
C PRO A 105 14.55 6.72 1.73
N LEU A 106 14.08 6.68 2.98
CA LEU A 106 14.93 6.31 4.10
C LEU A 106 15.44 4.87 3.94
N PRO A 107 16.65 4.54 4.44
CA PRO A 107 17.24 3.23 4.27
C PRO A 107 16.39 2.07 4.76
N GLU A 108 15.64 2.24 5.83
CA GLU A 108 14.72 1.25 6.38
C GLU A 108 13.56 0.93 5.43
N TRP A 109 12.95 1.93 4.82
CA TRP A 109 11.88 1.74 3.83
C TRP A 109 12.41 1.13 2.54
N ARG A 110 13.60 1.55 2.11
CA ARG A 110 14.27 0.94 0.97
C ARG A 110 14.53 -0.54 1.21
N SER A 111 15.01 -0.91 2.39
CA SER A 111 15.27 -2.30 2.77
C SER A 111 13.97 -3.10 2.84
N LEU A 112 12.93 -2.55 3.44
CA LEU A 112 11.63 -3.20 3.54
C LEU A 112 11.01 -3.48 2.16
N TYR A 113 11.03 -2.50 1.25
CA TYR A 113 10.44 -2.68 -0.10
C TYR A 113 11.21 -3.73 -0.91
N LYS A 114 12.53 -3.83 -0.72
CA LYS A 114 13.31 -4.94 -1.28
C LYS A 114 12.90 -6.29 -0.69
N SER A 115 12.62 -6.34 0.61
CA SER A 115 12.14 -7.58 1.24
C SER A 115 10.79 -8.03 0.66
N TYR A 116 9.91 -7.11 0.27
CA TYR A 116 8.67 -7.48 -0.42
C TYR A 116 8.95 -8.19 -1.75
N ILE A 117 9.94 -7.70 -2.52
CA ILE A 117 10.39 -8.36 -3.75
C ILE A 117 11.02 -9.72 -3.42
N ASP A 118 11.86 -9.81 -2.39
CA ASP A 118 12.46 -11.08 -1.96
C ASP A 118 11.40 -12.13 -1.57
N TRP A 119 10.27 -11.68 -1.02
CA TRP A 119 9.14 -12.56 -0.66
C TRP A 119 8.26 -12.92 -1.87
N GLY A 120 8.45 -12.29 -3.02
CA GLY A 120 7.78 -12.64 -4.27
C GLY A 120 6.86 -11.57 -4.86
N ALA A 121 6.85 -10.34 -4.34
CA ALA A 121 6.14 -9.25 -4.99
C ALA A 121 6.77 -8.90 -6.36
N ASP A 122 5.94 -8.56 -7.33
CA ASP A 122 6.36 -8.21 -8.68
C ASP A 122 6.52 -6.70 -8.87
N LEU A 123 5.83 -5.91 -8.04
CA LEU A 123 5.87 -4.45 -8.08
C LEU A 123 5.58 -3.90 -6.69
N VAL A 124 6.32 -2.86 -6.30
CA VAL A 124 6.04 -2.08 -5.08
C VAL A 124 5.80 -0.63 -5.47
N ILE A 125 4.71 -0.06 -4.98
CA ILE A 125 4.31 1.32 -5.22
C ILE A 125 4.13 2.02 -3.88
N GLY A 126 5.00 2.98 -3.60
CA GLY A 126 4.97 3.78 -2.38
C GLY A 126 4.17 5.07 -2.52
N SER A 127 3.67 5.54 -1.40
CA SER A 127 3.00 6.82 -1.19
C SER A 127 3.26 7.31 0.23
N HIS A 128 2.76 8.44 0.63
CA HIS A 128 2.90 9.14 1.91
C HIS A 128 3.92 10.28 1.93
N PRO A 129 5.13 10.21 1.35
CA PRO A 129 6.07 11.35 1.41
C PRO A 129 5.54 12.67 0.82
N HIS A 130 4.41 12.64 0.13
CA HIS A 130 3.79 13.82 -0.51
C HIS A 130 4.65 14.49 -1.59
N VAL A 131 5.76 13.89 -1.93
CA VAL A 131 6.66 14.28 -3.01
C VAL A 131 7.04 13.05 -3.82
N ILE A 132 7.43 13.25 -5.08
CA ILE A 132 7.95 12.14 -5.88
C ILE A 132 9.30 11.72 -5.31
N GLN A 133 9.44 10.43 -5.04
CA GLN A 133 10.72 9.77 -4.80
C GLN A 133 11.10 8.94 -6.03
N GLY A 134 12.36 8.56 -6.12
CA GLY A 134 12.87 7.79 -7.25
C GLY A 134 12.28 6.38 -7.37
N LYS A 135 12.65 5.72 -8.47
CA LYS A 135 12.40 4.29 -8.67
C LYS A 135 13.71 3.50 -8.62
N GLU A 136 13.61 2.24 -8.25
CA GLU A 136 14.74 1.30 -8.26
C GLU A 136 14.31 0.02 -8.97
N THR A 137 15.22 -0.58 -9.74
CA THR A 137 15.05 -1.96 -10.22
C THR A 137 15.84 -2.88 -9.31
N TYR A 138 15.15 -3.81 -8.66
CA TYR A 138 15.75 -4.80 -7.78
C TYR A 138 15.31 -6.20 -8.19
N GLN A 139 16.25 -7.09 -8.45
CA GLN A 139 16.01 -8.45 -8.98
C GLN A 139 15.08 -8.47 -10.22
N GLY A 140 15.25 -7.49 -11.11
CA GLY A 140 14.42 -7.37 -12.31
C GLY A 140 13.00 -6.83 -12.08
N LYS A 141 12.62 -6.52 -10.83
CA LYS A 141 11.32 -5.95 -10.45
C LYS A 141 11.47 -4.47 -10.13
N THR A 142 10.39 -3.73 -10.30
CA THR A 142 10.40 -2.27 -10.08
C THR A 142 9.82 -1.91 -8.71
N ILE A 143 10.50 -0.98 -8.06
CA ILE A 143 10.04 -0.33 -6.82
C ILE A 143 9.91 1.17 -7.11
N TYR A 144 8.72 1.73 -6.95
CA TYR A 144 8.49 3.17 -6.89
C TYR A 144 8.35 3.56 -5.42
N TYR A 145 9.22 4.45 -4.94
CA TYR A 145 9.25 4.80 -3.52
C TYR A 145 8.17 5.80 -3.10
N SER A 146 7.80 6.73 -3.98
CA SER A 146 6.63 7.58 -3.83
C SER A 146 6.24 8.22 -5.18
N LEU A 147 4.93 8.26 -5.45
CA LEU A 147 4.38 8.89 -6.65
C LEU A 147 4.00 10.37 -6.43
N GLY A 148 4.18 10.91 -5.23
CA GLY A 148 3.68 12.23 -4.86
C GLY A 148 2.16 12.23 -4.60
N ASN A 149 1.56 13.43 -4.60
CA ASN A 149 0.14 13.64 -4.36
C ASN A 149 -0.68 13.47 -5.64
N PHE A 150 -1.65 12.58 -5.68
CA PHE A 150 -2.60 12.54 -6.78
C PHE A 150 -3.57 13.74 -6.73
N PHE A 151 -4.17 13.96 -5.58
CA PHE A 151 -5.00 15.12 -5.28
C PHE A 151 -4.91 15.40 -3.78
N PHE A 152 -4.55 16.63 -3.42
CA PHE A 152 -4.44 17.03 -2.03
C PHE A 152 -4.85 18.49 -1.87
N ASN A 153 -5.96 18.72 -1.18
CA ASN A 153 -6.42 20.07 -0.90
C ASN A 153 -5.61 20.69 0.25
N SER A 154 -4.56 21.42 -0.09
CA SER A 154 -3.65 22.05 0.86
C SER A 154 -3.31 23.48 0.42
N SER A 155 -2.95 24.33 1.37
CA SER A 155 -2.36 25.63 1.10
C SER A 155 -0.89 25.58 0.65
N ASN A 156 -0.25 24.41 0.71
CA ASN A 156 1.10 24.21 0.21
C ASN A 156 1.09 24.18 -1.32
N THR A 157 1.75 25.16 -1.94
CA THR A 157 1.84 25.35 -3.39
C THR A 157 3.24 25.12 -3.93
N SER A 158 4.15 24.53 -3.14
CA SER A 158 5.48 24.19 -3.62
C SER A 158 5.40 23.21 -4.80
N GLU A 159 6.29 23.35 -5.76
CA GLU A 159 6.35 22.45 -6.93
C GLU A 159 6.44 20.97 -6.51
N ALA A 160 7.27 20.68 -5.51
CA ALA A 160 7.41 19.32 -4.99
C ALA A 160 6.08 18.74 -4.45
N TRP A 161 5.26 19.58 -3.78
CA TRP A 161 3.96 19.18 -3.24
C TRP A 161 2.89 19.01 -4.29
N THR A 162 2.92 19.83 -5.35
CA THR A 162 1.90 19.88 -6.40
C THR A 162 2.22 18.99 -7.60
N THR A 163 3.38 18.36 -7.60
CA THR A 163 3.81 17.45 -8.67
C THR A 163 3.57 15.99 -8.27
N SER A 164 3.01 15.21 -9.18
CA SER A 164 2.79 13.78 -9.02
C SER A 164 3.16 12.99 -10.26
N MET A 165 3.31 11.70 -10.10
CA MET A 165 3.60 10.76 -11.18
C MET A 165 2.48 9.73 -11.29
N GLY A 166 1.95 9.54 -12.50
CA GLY A 166 1.15 8.38 -12.85
C GLY A 166 2.05 7.28 -13.43
N ILE A 167 1.71 6.04 -13.15
CA ILE A 167 2.35 4.88 -13.76
C ILE A 167 1.33 4.07 -14.53
N GLU A 168 1.72 3.59 -15.69
CA GLU A 168 0.98 2.62 -16.49
C GLU A 168 1.77 1.32 -16.48
N CYS A 169 1.12 0.21 -16.17
CA CYS A 169 1.74 -1.11 -16.13
C CYS A 169 1.08 -2.00 -17.19
N GLU A 170 1.88 -2.50 -18.09
CA GLU A 170 1.48 -3.57 -19.01
C GLU A 170 1.80 -4.92 -18.37
N VAL A 171 0.80 -5.78 -18.28
CA VAL A 171 0.95 -7.12 -17.73
C VAL A 171 0.72 -8.11 -18.86
N SER A 172 1.75 -8.89 -19.16
CA SER A 172 1.67 -9.99 -20.12
C SER A 172 1.60 -11.34 -19.39
N PRO A 173 0.96 -12.33 -19.99
CA PRO A 173 0.91 -13.69 -19.45
C PRO A 173 2.31 -14.30 -19.24
#